data_d187305d570d39b6269d8a57020bba43
#
_entry.id   d187305d570d39b6269d8a57020bba43
#
_cell.length_a   1.000
_cell.length_b   1.000
_cell.length_c   1.000
_cell.angle_alpha   90.00
_cell.angle_beta   90.00
_cell.angle_gamma   90.00
#
_symmetry.space_group_name_H-M   'P 1'
#
loop_
_entity.id
_entity.type
_entity.pdbx_description
1 polymer ?
#
loop_
_entity_poly.entity_id
_entity_poly.type
_entity_poly.pdbx_seq_one_letter_code
_entity_poly.pdbx_strand_id
1 'polypeptide(L)'
;KYEGEIMIALFNKIYQRIIALVIKSVIGILKFILPNKLKAHVFDEFIPMRKINTNKGSITLLCPGKLPLFRADTLFSKEPETIKWIEKFRPETVFWDIGANVGIYSIYAGLNPNLNIFAFEPASNNFNLINQNIKINKMDENISALSVAFSDQTQFGTFYMSDLETGSA
;
A
#
# COMPACT_ATOMS: atom_id res chain seq x y z
N LYS A 1 -36.27 0.34 14.17
CA LYS A 1 -35.24 0.94 13.30
C LYS A 1 -33.87 0.25 13.52
N TYR A 2 -33.43 0.09 14.76
CA TYR A 2 -32.17 -0.52 15.15
C TYR A 2 -32.06 -2.02 14.74
N GLU A 3 -33.12 -2.80 14.91
CA GLU A 3 -33.14 -4.25 14.56
C GLU A 3 -33.01 -4.47 13.05
N GLY A 4 -33.62 -3.60 12.23
CA GLY A 4 -33.50 -3.68 10.78
C GLY A 4 -32.08 -3.39 10.27
N GLU A 5 -31.38 -2.45 10.86
CA GLU A 5 -29.99 -2.10 10.51
C GLU A 5 -29.03 -3.24 10.87
N ILE A 6 -29.23 -3.87 12.04
CA ILE A 6 -28.45 -5.04 12.49
C ILE A 6 -28.67 -6.23 11.54
N MET A 7 -29.90 -6.47 11.13
CA MET A 7 -30.23 -7.58 10.23
C MET A 7 -29.62 -7.36 8.83
N ILE A 8 -29.69 -6.16 8.29
CA ILE A 8 -29.04 -5.80 7.02
C ILE A 8 -27.51 -5.98 7.10
N ALA A 9 -26.88 -5.53 8.19
CA ALA A 9 -25.44 -5.69 8.40
C ALA A 9 -25.03 -7.17 8.50
N LEU A 10 -25.82 -7.99 9.20
CA LEU A 10 -25.61 -9.43 9.31
C LEU A 10 -25.77 -10.13 7.95
N PHE A 11 -26.82 -9.79 7.21
CA PHE A 11 -27.07 -10.31 5.88
C PHE A 11 -25.89 -9.98 4.93
N ASN A 12 -25.44 -8.73 4.92
CA ASN A 12 -24.29 -8.32 4.12
C ASN A 12 -23.01 -9.09 4.50
N LYS A 13 -22.78 -9.33 5.79
CA LYS A 13 -21.63 -10.10 6.26
C LYS A 13 -21.69 -11.57 5.82
N ILE A 14 -22.87 -12.18 5.88
CA ILE A 14 -23.08 -13.57 5.40
C ILE A 14 -22.91 -13.62 3.88
N TYR A 15 -23.50 -12.71 3.15
CA TYR A 15 -23.40 -12.60 1.70
C TYR A 15 -21.95 -12.48 1.24
N GLN A 16 -21.16 -11.60 1.87
CA GLN A 16 -19.72 -11.45 1.57
C GLN A 16 -18.92 -12.73 1.87
N ARG A 17 -19.26 -13.47 2.94
CA ARG A 17 -18.63 -14.76 3.25
C ARG A 17 -18.93 -15.83 2.21
N ILE A 18 -20.17 -15.91 1.75
CA ILE A 18 -20.59 -16.86 0.70
C ILE A 18 -19.83 -16.54 -0.61
N ILE A 19 -19.81 -15.27 -1.03
CA ILE A 19 -19.06 -14.85 -2.21
C ILE A 19 -17.57 -15.22 -2.07
N ALA A 20 -16.96 -14.95 -0.93
CA ALA A 20 -15.58 -15.29 -0.69
C ALA A 20 -15.29 -16.80 -0.79
N LEU A 21 -16.22 -17.64 -0.30
CA LEU A 21 -16.12 -19.09 -0.43
C LEU A 21 -16.22 -19.55 -1.88
N VAL A 22 -17.19 -19.01 -2.64
CA VAL A 22 -17.35 -19.33 -4.06
C VAL A 22 -16.10 -18.91 -4.85
N ILE A 23 -15.59 -17.70 -4.64
CA ILE A 23 -14.38 -17.20 -5.28
C ILE A 23 -13.17 -18.10 -4.94
N LYS A 24 -12.99 -18.49 -3.66
CA LYS A 24 -11.91 -19.40 -3.26
C LYS A 24 -12.01 -20.75 -3.96
N SER A 25 -13.21 -21.30 -4.10
CA SER A 25 -13.43 -22.57 -4.80
C SER A 25 -13.07 -22.47 -6.28
N VAL A 26 -13.52 -21.40 -6.94
CA VAL A 26 -13.19 -21.12 -8.35
C VAL A 26 -11.69 -20.95 -8.54
N ILE A 27 -11.03 -20.16 -7.68
CA ILE A 27 -9.56 -19.99 -7.71
C ILE A 27 -8.85 -21.33 -7.50
N GLY A 28 -9.35 -22.19 -6.59
CA GLY A 28 -8.81 -23.53 -6.35
C GLY A 28 -8.85 -24.39 -7.63
N ILE A 29 -9.98 -24.40 -8.32
CA ILE A 29 -10.16 -25.10 -9.59
C ILE A 29 -9.21 -24.53 -10.65
N LEU A 30 -9.17 -23.22 -10.82
CA LEU A 30 -8.30 -22.56 -11.79
C LEU A 30 -6.81 -22.83 -11.53
N LYS A 31 -6.38 -22.87 -10.27
CA LYS A 31 -5.01 -23.23 -9.90
C LYS A 31 -4.65 -24.64 -10.36
N PHE A 32 -5.60 -25.55 -10.41
CA PHE A 32 -5.36 -26.93 -10.84
C PHE A 32 -5.33 -27.07 -12.37
N ILE A 33 -6.25 -26.41 -13.09
CA ILE A 33 -6.43 -26.61 -14.54
C ILE A 33 -5.58 -25.67 -15.41
N LEU A 34 -5.21 -24.46 -14.93
CA LEU A 34 -4.46 -23.51 -15.74
C LEU A 34 -2.97 -23.87 -15.83
N PRO A 35 -2.34 -23.74 -17.01
CA PRO A 35 -0.89 -23.80 -17.16
C PRO A 35 -0.20 -22.69 -16.36
N ASN A 36 1.01 -22.95 -15.85
CA ASN A 36 1.75 -22.00 -15.03
C ASN A 36 2.01 -20.65 -15.73
N LYS A 37 2.25 -20.65 -17.04
CA LYS A 37 2.43 -19.42 -17.83
C LYS A 37 1.18 -18.53 -17.78
N LEU A 38 -0.01 -19.13 -17.91
CA LEU A 38 -1.26 -18.37 -17.84
C LEU A 38 -1.58 -17.91 -16.41
N LYS A 39 -1.25 -18.73 -15.39
CA LYS A 39 -1.39 -18.32 -13.97
C LYS A 39 -0.58 -17.06 -13.67
N ALA A 40 0.68 -17.00 -14.11
CA ALA A 40 1.54 -15.83 -13.90
C ALA A 40 0.93 -14.58 -14.54
N HIS A 41 0.50 -14.68 -15.80
CA HIS A 41 -0.11 -13.56 -16.51
C HIS A 41 -1.39 -13.04 -15.83
N VAL A 42 -2.29 -13.94 -15.44
CA VAL A 42 -3.53 -13.59 -14.74
C VAL A 42 -3.24 -12.95 -13.37
N PHE A 43 -2.21 -13.45 -12.64
CA PHE A 43 -1.85 -12.90 -11.33
C PHE A 43 -1.45 -11.43 -11.40
N ASP A 44 -0.66 -11.04 -12.40
CA ASP A 44 -0.20 -9.66 -12.57
C ASP A 44 -1.36 -8.70 -12.87
N GLU A 45 -2.38 -9.15 -13.62
CA GLU A 45 -3.55 -8.35 -13.96
C GLU A 45 -4.54 -8.15 -12.79
N PHE A 46 -4.49 -9.03 -11.78
CA PHE A 46 -5.45 -9.01 -10.66
C PHE A 46 -4.94 -8.31 -9.39
N ILE A 47 -3.80 -7.60 -9.44
CA ILE A 47 -3.36 -6.83 -8.29
C ILE A 47 -4.34 -5.66 -8.06
N PRO A 48 -5.04 -5.61 -6.93
CA PRO A 48 -5.98 -4.52 -6.66
C PRO A 48 -5.26 -3.18 -6.59
N MET A 49 -5.87 -2.16 -7.15
CA MET A 49 -5.40 -0.78 -7.06
C MET A 49 -6.41 0.11 -6.35
N ARG A 50 -5.91 1.05 -5.57
CA ARG A 50 -6.73 2.08 -4.92
C ARG A 50 -6.38 3.46 -5.46
N LYS A 51 -7.31 4.09 -6.17
CA LYS A 51 -7.20 5.49 -6.58
C LYS A 51 -7.75 6.38 -5.48
N ILE A 52 -6.97 7.36 -5.07
CA ILE A 52 -7.31 8.35 -4.04
C ILE A 52 -7.26 9.74 -4.68
N ASN A 53 -8.38 10.45 -4.67
CA ASN A 53 -8.46 11.81 -5.15
C ASN A 53 -8.22 12.77 -3.99
N THR A 54 -7.41 13.80 -4.22
CA THR A 54 -7.07 14.84 -3.27
C THR A 54 -7.26 16.21 -3.91
N ASN A 55 -7.18 17.27 -3.11
CA ASN A 55 -7.20 18.65 -3.62
C ASN A 55 -5.93 19.02 -4.43
N LYS A 56 -4.86 18.22 -4.34
CA LYS A 56 -3.59 18.43 -5.07
C LYS A 56 -3.43 17.54 -6.30
N GLY A 57 -4.36 16.63 -6.54
CA GLY A 57 -4.29 15.64 -7.60
C GLY A 57 -4.80 14.27 -7.19
N SER A 58 -4.48 13.26 -7.95
CA SER A 58 -4.84 11.88 -7.60
C SER A 58 -3.61 11.00 -7.56
N ILE A 59 -3.59 10.07 -6.61
CA ILE A 59 -2.59 9.00 -6.49
C ILE A 59 -3.25 7.65 -6.70
N THR A 60 -2.48 6.70 -7.20
CA THR A 60 -2.89 5.30 -7.34
C THR A 60 -1.94 4.43 -6.53
N LEU A 61 -2.47 3.58 -5.68
CA LEU A 61 -1.69 2.66 -4.86
C LEU A 61 -2.02 1.22 -5.24
N LEU A 62 -1.00 0.41 -5.47
CA LEU A 62 -1.12 -1.03 -5.56
C LEU A 62 -1.40 -1.60 -4.17
N CYS A 63 -2.37 -2.49 -4.08
CA CYS A 63 -2.85 -3.06 -2.82
C CYS A 63 -2.83 -4.59 -2.86
N PRO A 64 -1.65 -5.23 -2.98
CA PRO A 64 -1.53 -6.70 -3.01
C PRO A 64 -1.76 -7.28 -1.60
N GLY A 65 -3.00 -7.24 -1.13
CA GLY A 65 -3.36 -7.75 0.19
C GLY A 65 -4.19 -6.78 1.04
N LYS A 66 -4.56 -7.23 2.22
CA LYS A 66 -5.45 -6.48 3.12
C LYS A 66 -4.77 -5.26 3.74
N LEU A 67 -3.51 -5.38 4.16
CA LEU A 67 -2.80 -4.30 4.85
C LEU A 67 -2.51 -3.12 3.92
N PRO A 68 -1.96 -3.28 2.71
CA PRO A 68 -1.82 -2.18 1.77
C PRO A 68 -3.15 -1.50 1.44
N LEU A 69 -4.24 -2.28 1.26
CA LEU A 69 -5.57 -1.72 1.03
C LEU A 69 -6.07 -0.92 2.23
N PHE A 70 -5.95 -1.46 3.44
CA PHE A 70 -6.30 -0.76 4.67
C PHE A 70 -5.53 0.56 4.84
N ARG A 71 -4.22 0.55 4.57
CA ARG A 71 -3.40 1.77 4.62
C ARG A 71 -3.87 2.81 3.61
N ALA A 72 -4.19 2.39 2.39
CA ALA A 72 -4.72 3.27 1.35
C ALA A 72 -6.09 3.86 1.74
N ASP A 73 -7.00 3.04 2.26
CA ASP A 73 -8.33 3.46 2.69
C ASP A 73 -8.32 4.38 3.91
N THR A 74 -7.29 4.28 4.75
CA THR A 74 -7.16 5.06 5.99
C THR A 74 -6.14 6.19 5.91
N LEU A 75 -5.61 6.52 4.73
CA LEU A 75 -4.59 7.56 4.54
C LEU A 75 -4.91 8.87 5.29
N PHE A 76 -6.14 9.36 5.22
CA PHE A 76 -6.55 10.62 5.85
C PHE A 76 -7.10 10.48 7.26
N SER A 77 -7.40 9.27 7.71
CA SER A 77 -8.08 9.05 8.99
C SER A 77 -7.20 8.43 10.06
N LYS A 78 -6.20 7.64 9.68
CA LYS A 78 -5.34 6.96 10.65
C LYS A 78 -4.39 7.93 11.35
N GLU A 79 -3.75 8.80 10.59
CA GLU A 79 -2.76 9.77 11.08
C GLU A 79 -2.98 11.13 10.41
N PRO A 80 -4.10 11.80 10.68
CA PRO A 80 -4.45 13.07 10.04
C PRO A 80 -3.44 14.19 10.31
N GLU A 81 -2.69 14.11 11.41
CA GLU A 81 -1.65 15.08 11.76
C GLU A 81 -0.44 14.96 10.81
N THR A 82 -0.09 13.74 10.41
CA THR A 82 0.99 13.50 9.43
C THR A 82 0.63 14.13 8.09
N ILE A 83 -0.61 13.99 7.64
CA ILE A 83 -1.09 14.62 6.41
C ILE A 83 -1.00 16.15 6.51
N LYS A 84 -1.53 16.75 7.60
CA LYS A 84 -1.45 18.21 7.82
C LYS A 84 -0.01 18.70 7.90
N TRP A 85 0.91 17.91 8.42
CA TRP A 85 2.33 18.25 8.49
C TRP A 85 2.95 18.24 7.09
N ILE A 86 2.73 17.21 6.28
CA ILE A 86 3.20 17.12 4.88
C ILE A 86 2.64 18.28 4.05
N GLU A 87 1.40 18.69 4.26
CA GLU A 87 0.76 19.79 3.53
C GLU A 87 1.43 21.16 3.77
N LYS A 88 2.18 21.31 4.87
CA LYS A 88 2.92 22.53 5.21
C LYS A 88 4.32 22.60 4.62
N PHE A 89 4.78 21.54 3.94
CA PHE A 89 6.12 21.53 3.34
C PHE A 89 6.24 22.59 2.25
N ARG A 90 7.34 23.35 2.32
CA ARG A 90 7.67 24.35 1.33
C ARG A 90 8.35 23.71 0.12
N PRO A 91 8.37 24.36 -1.04
CA PRO A 91 9.21 23.94 -2.15
C PRO A 91 10.66 23.70 -1.70
N GLU A 92 11.34 22.73 -2.33
CA GLU A 92 12.73 22.32 -2.03
C GLU A 92 12.93 21.66 -0.65
N THR A 93 11.85 21.42 0.12
CA THR A 93 11.96 20.64 1.36
C THR A 93 12.44 19.24 1.06
N VAL A 94 13.44 18.77 1.84
CA VAL A 94 13.85 17.37 1.87
C VAL A 94 13.01 16.65 2.91
N PHE A 95 12.22 15.67 2.47
CA PHE A 95 11.38 14.85 3.34
C PHE A 95 11.99 13.44 3.48
N TRP A 96 12.24 13.04 4.70
CA TRP A 96 12.66 11.68 5.05
C TRP A 96 11.48 10.92 5.66
N ASP A 97 11.01 9.92 4.94
CA ASP A 97 9.97 8.99 5.37
C ASP A 97 10.66 7.71 5.90
N ILE A 98 10.92 7.68 7.20
CA ILE A 98 11.68 6.60 7.85
C ILE A 98 10.70 5.52 8.31
N GLY A 99 10.87 4.30 7.82
CA GLY A 99 9.88 3.23 7.99
C GLY A 99 8.68 3.43 7.07
N ALA A 100 8.95 3.80 5.81
CA ALA A 100 7.94 4.21 4.85
C ALA A 100 6.89 3.11 4.56
N ASN A 101 7.15 1.86 4.92
CA ASN A 101 6.28 0.71 4.71
C ASN A 101 5.90 0.57 3.22
N VAL A 102 4.63 0.70 2.83
CA VAL A 102 4.20 0.68 1.42
C VAL A 102 4.25 2.05 0.74
N GLY A 103 4.82 3.05 1.39
CA GLY A 103 5.12 4.37 0.85
C GLY A 103 3.94 5.33 0.74
N ILE A 104 2.84 5.14 1.48
CA ILE A 104 1.64 5.97 1.31
C ILE A 104 1.88 7.45 1.56
N TYR A 105 2.69 7.80 2.58
CA TYR A 105 3.01 9.19 2.90
C TYR A 105 4.00 9.80 1.91
N SER A 106 4.99 9.01 1.48
CA SER A 106 5.92 9.41 0.41
C SER A 106 5.18 9.72 -0.90
N ILE A 107 4.27 8.82 -1.33
CA ILE A 107 3.46 9.01 -2.54
C ILE A 107 2.52 10.22 -2.39
N TYR A 108 1.91 10.40 -1.21
CA TYR A 108 1.07 11.59 -0.96
C TYR A 108 1.88 12.89 -1.02
N ALA A 109 3.06 12.91 -0.39
CA ALA A 109 3.98 14.05 -0.44
C ALA A 109 4.45 14.35 -1.88
N GLY A 110 4.64 13.29 -2.68
CA GLY A 110 5.05 13.36 -4.08
C GLY A 110 4.07 14.06 -5.02
N LEU A 111 2.83 14.34 -4.58
CA LEU A 111 1.91 15.24 -5.29
C LEU A 111 2.45 16.68 -5.40
N ASN A 112 3.41 17.05 -4.56
CA ASN A 112 4.17 18.28 -4.72
C ASN A 112 5.51 17.95 -5.41
N PRO A 113 5.67 18.23 -6.71
CA PRO A 113 6.87 17.86 -7.47
C PRO A 113 8.13 18.63 -7.06
N ASN A 114 7.98 19.70 -6.26
CA ASN A 114 9.10 20.50 -5.77
C ASN A 114 9.69 19.96 -4.45
N LEU A 115 9.28 18.78 -3.98
CA LEU A 115 9.86 18.13 -2.80
C LEU A 115 10.91 17.10 -3.23
N ASN A 116 11.96 16.95 -2.42
CA ASN A 116 12.90 15.86 -2.52
C ASN A 116 12.59 14.83 -1.43
N ILE A 117 12.09 13.66 -1.80
CA ILE A 117 11.56 12.67 -0.88
C ILE A 117 12.45 11.44 -0.86
N PHE A 118 12.86 11.02 0.34
CA PHE A 118 13.61 9.79 0.56
C PHE A 118 12.77 8.85 1.43
N ALA A 119 12.32 7.74 0.84
CA ALA A 119 11.54 6.72 1.51
C ALA A 119 12.47 5.57 1.94
N PHE A 120 12.62 5.37 3.25
CA PHE A 120 13.49 4.34 3.82
C PHE A 120 12.65 3.18 4.34
N GLU A 121 12.85 1.99 3.77
CA GLU A 121 12.09 0.80 4.15
C GLU A 121 12.96 -0.47 4.03
N PRO A 122 13.32 -1.12 5.14
CA PRO A 122 14.19 -2.29 5.10
C PRO A 122 13.50 -3.57 4.63
N ALA A 123 12.18 -3.72 4.80
CA ALA A 123 11.46 -4.93 4.43
C ALA A 123 11.33 -5.03 2.90
N SER A 124 11.88 -6.07 2.31
CA SER A 124 11.99 -6.25 0.85
C SER A 124 10.64 -6.21 0.14
N ASN A 125 9.58 -6.79 0.71
CA ASN A 125 8.24 -6.79 0.13
C ASN A 125 7.64 -5.38 0.10
N ASN A 126 7.80 -4.61 1.18
CA ASN A 126 7.34 -3.23 1.27
C ASN A 126 8.15 -2.33 0.34
N PHE A 127 9.48 -2.46 0.34
CA PHE A 127 10.38 -1.73 -0.54
C PHE A 127 10.03 -1.94 -2.03
N ASN A 128 9.77 -3.20 -2.43
CA ASN A 128 9.32 -3.49 -3.78
C ASN A 128 8.00 -2.77 -4.11
N LEU A 129 7.05 -2.76 -3.19
CA LEU A 129 5.76 -2.10 -3.39
C LEU A 129 5.89 -0.57 -3.45
N ILE A 130 6.78 0.04 -2.64
CA ILE A 130 7.10 1.48 -2.77
C ILE A 130 7.56 1.81 -4.19
N ASN A 131 8.53 1.07 -4.73
CA ASN A 131 9.06 1.31 -6.07
C ASN A 131 7.96 1.19 -7.15
N GLN A 132 7.07 0.21 -7.03
CA GLN A 132 5.94 0.07 -7.93
C GLN A 132 4.98 1.26 -7.81
N ASN A 133 4.67 1.71 -6.59
CA ASN A 133 3.81 2.87 -6.33
C ASN A 133 4.42 4.17 -6.87
N ILE A 134 5.74 4.38 -6.72
CA ILE A 134 6.46 5.50 -7.33
C ILE A 134 6.26 5.47 -8.85
N LYS A 135 6.49 4.31 -9.47
CA LYS A 135 6.43 4.14 -10.93
C LYS A 135 5.06 4.40 -11.52
N ILE A 136 3.99 3.84 -10.94
CA ILE A 136 2.63 4.02 -11.48
C ILE A 136 2.13 5.46 -11.32
N ASN A 137 2.65 6.20 -10.32
CA ASN A 137 2.34 7.62 -10.13
C ASN A 137 3.30 8.56 -10.90
N LYS A 138 4.32 8.03 -11.59
CA LYS A 138 5.34 8.82 -12.32
C LYS A 138 6.06 9.82 -11.43
N MET A 139 6.46 9.38 -10.23
CA MET A 139 7.10 10.20 -9.21
C MET A 139 8.60 9.88 -9.05
N ASP A 140 9.21 9.23 -10.03
CA ASP A 140 10.62 8.79 -10.02
C ASP A 140 11.61 9.97 -9.92
N GLU A 141 11.19 11.18 -10.31
CA GLU A 141 12.06 12.36 -10.29
C GLU A 141 12.17 13.01 -8.92
N ASN A 142 11.16 12.85 -8.06
CA ASN A 142 11.12 13.50 -6.74
C ASN A 142 11.03 12.54 -5.54
N ILE A 143 10.90 11.23 -5.78
CA ILE A 143 10.92 10.21 -4.72
C ILE A 143 12.02 9.18 -4.99
N SER A 144 12.93 9.04 -4.03
CA SER A 144 13.94 7.98 -4.01
C SER A 144 13.63 7.00 -2.88
N ALA A 145 13.41 5.73 -3.22
CA ALA A 145 13.26 4.67 -2.22
C ALA A 145 14.62 4.01 -1.92
N LEU A 146 14.88 3.72 -0.65
CA LEU A 146 16.12 3.13 -0.16
C LEU A 146 15.81 1.96 0.79
N SER A 147 16.39 0.79 0.49
CA SER A 147 16.24 -0.41 1.32
C SER A 147 17.24 -0.37 2.49
N VAL A 148 16.97 0.52 3.46
CA VAL A 148 17.85 0.79 4.59
C VAL A 148 17.04 0.87 5.86
N ALA A 149 17.55 0.27 6.95
CA ALA A 149 17.06 0.48 8.32
C ALA A 149 17.95 1.52 9.00
N PHE A 150 17.35 2.42 9.77
CA PHE A 150 18.10 3.36 10.61
C PHE A 150 18.44 2.71 11.95
N SER A 151 19.67 2.92 12.40
CA SER A 151 20.14 2.53 13.73
C SER A 151 21.14 3.57 14.24
N ASP A 152 21.61 3.39 15.47
CA ASP A 152 22.65 4.20 16.12
C ASP A 152 24.05 3.94 15.55
N GLN A 153 24.21 2.90 14.75
CA GLN A 153 25.49 2.50 14.16
C GLN A 153 25.35 2.23 12.66
N THR A 154 26.40 2.59 11.91
CA THR A 154 26.51 2.24 10.49
C THR A 154 27.19 0.87 10.37
N GLN A 155 26.39 -0.18 10.17
CA GLN A 155 26.85 -1.57 10.09
C GLN A 155 25.92 -2.44 9.25
N PHE A 156 26.41 -3.61 8.84
CA PHE A 156 25.53 -4.66 8.36
C PHE A 156 24.94 -5.39 9.57
N GLY A 157 23.63 -5.61 9.54
CA GLY A 157 22.91 -6.29 10.61
C GLY A 157 21.84 -7.23 10.06
N THR A 158 21.28 -8.03 10.95
CA THR A 158 20.14 -8.88 10.63
C THR A 158 18.85 -8.12 10.87
N PHE A 159 18.01 -8.04 9.84
CA PHE A 159 16.67 -7.48 9.95
C PHE A 159 15.67 -8.61 10.19
N TYR A 160 14.96 -8.55 11.31
CA TYR A 160 13.92 -9.53 11.67
C TYR A 160 12.55 -8.98 11.29
N MET A 161 11.81 -9.74 10.49
CA MET A 161 10.41 -9.41 10.15
C MET A 161 9.47 -10.29 10.98
N SER A 162 8.41 -9.70 11.53
CA SER A 162 7.38 -10.44 12.29
C SER A 162 6.59 -11.41 11.42
N ASP A 163 6.37 -11.04 10.16
CA ASP A 163 5.75 -11.86 9.14
C ASP A 163 6.19 -11.41 7.73
N LEU A 164 5.72 -12.10 6.69
CA LEU A 164 6.01 -11.78 5.28
C LEU A 164 4.84 -11.08 4.58
N GLU A 165 3.79 -10.69 5.30
CA GLU A 165 2.67 -9.98 4.71
C GLU A 165 3.10 -8.55 4.32
N THR A 166 2.93 -8.20 3.04
CA THR A 166 3.21 -6.85 2.55
C THR A 166 2.34 -5.83 3.30
N GLY A 167 2.97 -4.75 3.79
CA GLY A 167 2.30 -3.74 4.61
C GLY A 167 2.37 -4.01 6.12
N SER A 168 2.92 -5.14 6.59
CA SER A 168 3.27 -5.34 8.00
C SER A 168 4.46 -4.47 8.40
N ALA A 169 4.63 -4.27 9.72
CA ALA A 169 5.71 -3.47 10.31
C ALA A 169 6.45 -4.29 11.36
#